data_32a3812ed5644edadc79d1b75900712a
#
_entry.id   32a3812ed5644edadc79d1b75900712a
#
_cell.length_a   1.000
_cell.length_b   1.000
_cell.length_c   1.000
_cell.angle_alpha   90.00
_cell.angle_beta   90.00
_cell.angle_gamma   90.00
#
_symmetry.space_group_name_H-M   'P 1'
#
loop_
_entity.id
_entity.type
_entity.pdbx_description
1 polymer ?
#
loop_
_entity_poly.entity_id
_entity_poly.type
_entity_poly.pdbx_seq_one_letter_code
_entity_poly.pdbx_strand_id
1 'polypeptide(L)'
;MSSEGAAKSKAKAYRATRRQFMGDVLKTACGVGLFGLGLGLYARRASSLPAEYLRPPGAQPEDAFNGACIRCGLCARDCPYDILYLATPEQDVPTGTPYFIAREKACEMCEDIPCVAACPTNALDHGLTDINKARMGLAVVVDHETCIAFLGLRCEVCYQICPIKDKAIALDRQHNARSGKHALFIPVVHSEHCTGCGKCEEACILEEAAVKVLPPHLAQGELGKHYRLGWEEKEHAGRALVTPDAEHRYNLPEGMRYEHGGRGLIQDPAAPTPTVPDTEAGSSPFPDNPLDTLNKGLQ
;
A
#
# COMPACT_ATOMS: atom_id res chain seq x y z
N MET A 1 -36.65 -53.11 -54.68
CA MET A 1 -36.22 -52.09 -55.66
C MET A 1 -36.95 -50.81 -55.24
N SER A 2 -36.30 -49.95 -54.50
CA SER A 2 -36.84 -48.67 -54.03
C SER A 2 -35.74 -47.64 -54.13
N SER A 3 -35.91 -46.71 -55.06
CA SER A 3 -35.00 -45.62 -55.36
C SER A 3 -35.21 -44.48 -54.38
N GLU A 4 -34.18 -44.21 -53.54
CA GLU A 4 -34.14 -43.05 -52.70
C GLU A 4 -33.87 -41.78 -53.52
N GLY A 5 -34.84 -40.91 -53.50
CA GLY A 5 -34.72 -39.54 -54.06
C GLY A 5 -33.97 -38.62 -53.13
N ALA A 6 -32.71 -38.32 -53.43
CA ALA A 6 -31.92 -37.33 -52.73
C ALA A 6 -32.46 -35.92 -53.05
N ALA A 7 -33.12 -35.29 -52.09
CA ALA A 7 -33.53 -33.88 -52.18
C ALA A 7 -32.33 -32.97 -51.98
N LYS A 8 -31.78 -32.44 -53.12
CA LYS A 8 -30.76 -31.37 -53.10
C LYS A 8 -31.42 -30.05 -52.62
N SER A 9 -31.20 -29.67 -51.36
CA SER A 9 -31.48 -28.35 -50.87
C SER A 9 -30.64 -27.30 -51.65
N LYS A 10 -31.31 -26.51 -52.48
CA LYS A 10 -30.69 -25.36 -53.17
C LYS A 10 -30.50 -24.24 -52.14
N ALA A 11 -29.27 -24.07 -51.65
CA ALA A 11 -28.91 -22.90 -50.87
C ALA A 11 -29.21 -21.63 -51.71
N LYS A 12 -30.15 -20.84 -51.27
CA LYS A 12 -30.54 -19.58 -51.90
C LYS A 12 -29.39 -18.57 -51.67
N ALA A 13 -28.66 -18.27 -52.76
CA ALA A 13 -27.59 -17.29 -52.70
C ALA A 13 -28.15 -15.92 -52.28
N TYR A 14 -27.81 -15.47 -51.08
CA TYR A 14 -28.23 -14.19 -50.54
C TYR A 14 -27.47 -13.06 -51.27
N ARG A 15 -28.15 -12.37 -52.18
CA ARG A 15 -27.58 -11.17 -52.85
C ARG A 15 -27.81 -9.97 -51.95
N ALA A 16 -26.83 -9.65 -51.13
CA ALA A 16 -26.85 -8.41 -50.34
C ALA A 16 -26.83 -7.19 -51.27
N THR A 17 -27.69 -6.23 -51.01
CA THR A 17 -27.62 -4.93 -51.70
C THR A 17 -26.41 -4.14 -51.17
N ARG A 18 -25.86 -3.21 -52.00
CA ARG A 18 -24.69 -2.39 -51.58
C ARG A 18 -24.93 -1.70 -50.24
N ARG A 19 -26.15 -1.26 -49.98
CA ARG A 19 -26.53 -0.59 -48.70
C ARG A 19 -26.53 -1.57 -47.53
N GLN A 20 -27.01 -2.80 -47.71
CA GLN A 20 -26.94 -3.85 -46.67
C GLN A 20 -25.49 -4.24 -46.40
N PHE A 21 -24.68 -4.44 -47.45
CA PHE A 21 -23.26 -4.74 -47.29
C PHE A 21 -22.52 -3.67 -46.49
N MET A 22 -22.69 -2.39 -46.81
CA MET A 22 -22.08 -1.29 -46.09
C MET A 22 -22.56 -1.25 -44.61
N GLY A 23 -23.82 -1.52 -44.35
CA GLY A 23 -24.36 -1.60 -42.99
C GLY A 23 -23.77 -2.76 -42.19
N ASP A 24 -23.60 -3.91 -42.79
CA ASP A 24 -23.06 -5.11 -42.15
C ASP A 24 -21.54 -4.95 -41.88
N VAL A 25 -20.80 -4.36 -42.83
CA VAL A 25 -19.38 -4.02 -42.63
C VAL A 25 -19.19 -3.05 -41.48
N LEU A 26 -20.02 -2.00 -41.40
CA LEU A 26 -19.96 -1.03 -40.29
C LEU A 26 -20.27 -1.69 -38.95
N LYS A 27 -21.31 -2.52 -38.86
CA LYS A 27 -21.66 -3.25 -37.63
C LYS A 27 -20.51 -4.18 -37.20
N THR A 28 -19.92 -4.92 -38.14
CA THR A 28 -18.82 -5.82 -37.85
C THR A 28 -17.60 -5.03 -37.38
N ALA A 29 -17.25 -3.93 -38.06
CA ALA A 29 -16.12 -3.08 -37.68
C ALA A 29 -16.30 -2.49 -36.27
N CYS A 30 -17.51 -1.97 -35.96
CA CYS A 30 -17.84 -1.49 -34.62
C CYS A 30 -17.78 -2.61 -33.57
N GLY A 31 -18.30 -3.80 -33.89
CA GLY A 31 -18.26 -4.96 -32.96
C GLY A 31 -16.81 -5.39 -32.64
N VAL A 32 -15.97 -5.51 -33.68
CA VAL A 32 -14.56 -5.84 -33.52
C VAL A 32 -13.81 -4.74 -32.75
N GLY A 33 -14.12 -3.47 -33.02
CA GLY A 33 -13.49 -2.34 -32.32
C GLY A 33 -13.86 -2.32 -30.83
N LEU A 34 -15.12 -2.51 -30.48
CA LEU A 34 -15.60 -2.57 -29.10
C LEU A 34 -15.02 -3.79 -28.36
N PHE A 35 -15.00 -4.94 -29.02
CA PHE A 35 -14.40 -6.16 -28.46
C PHE A 35 -12.89 -5.99 -28.21
N GLY A 36 -12.17 -5.44 -29.20
CA GLY A 36 -10.74 -5.15 -29.06
C GLY A 36 -10.44 -4.13 -27.95
N LEU A 37 -11.27 -3.08 -27.83
CA LEU A 37 -11.17 -2.11 -26.74
C LEU A 37 -11.44 -2.78 -25.37
N GLY A 38 -12.48 -3.61 -25.28
CA GLY A 38 -12.83 -4.35 -24.07
C GLY A 38 -11.71 -5.30 -23.64
N LEU A 39 -11.14 -6.05 -24.58
CA LEU A 39 -9.98 -6.92 -24.32
C LEU A 39 -8.74 -6.11 -23.90
N GLY A 40 -8.47 -4.98 -24.54
CA GLY A 40 -7.35 -4.11 -24.19
C GLY A 40 -7.47 -3.53 -22.78
N LEU A 41 -8.65 -3.05 -22.41
CA LEU A 41 -8.93 -2.56 -21.06
C LEU A 41 -8.84 -3.68 -20.01
N TYR A 42 -9.38 -4.85 -20.31
CA TYR A 42 -9.27 -6.03 -19.46
C TYR A 42 -7.83 -6.47 -19.26
N ALA A 43 -7.05 -6.57 -20.34
CA ALA A 43 -5.64 -6.94 -20.26
C ALA A 43 -4.82 -5.93 -19.44
N ARG A 44 -5.09 -4.64 -19.61
CA ARG A 44 -4.42 -3.58 -18.84
C ARG A 44 -4.77 -3.67 -17.34
N ARG A 45 -6.03 -3.94 -17.00
CA ARG A 45 -6.46 -4.13 -15.62
C ARG A 45 -5.87 -5.39 -15.00
N ALA A 46 -5.83 -6.50 -15.75
CA ALA A 46 -5.31 -7.77 -15.28
C ALA A 46 -3.78 -7.81 -15.10
N SER A 47 -3.04 -6.83 -15.63
CA SER A 47 -1.58 -6.73 -15.48
C SER A 47 -1.13 -5.79 -14.35
N SER A 48 -2.04 -5.03 -13.73
CA SER A 48 -1.71 -4.11 -12.64
C SER A 48 -1.92 -4.78 -11.27
N LEU A 49 -0.90 -4.70 -10.40
CA LEU A 49 -1.04 -5.11 -9.00
C LEU A 49 -1.52 -3.89 -8.20
N PRO A 50 -2.69 -3.97 -7.51
CA PRO A 50 -3.15 -2.90 -6.64
C PRO A 50 -2.18 -2.61 -5.50
N ALA A 51 -2.23 -1.39 -4.95
CA ALA A 51 -1.32 -0.93 -3.90
C ALA A 51 -1.37 -1.78 -2.61
N GLU A 52 -2.51 -2.42 -2.34
CA GLU A 52 -2.72 -3.23 -1.14
C GLU A 52 -2.17 -4.65 -1.25
N TYR A 53 -1.84 -5.10 -2.46
CA TYR A 53 -1.45 -6.49 -2.71
C TYR A 53 0.05 -6.60 -2.94
N LEU A 54 0.66 -7.46 -2.17
CA LEU A 54 2.10 -7.73 -2.23
C LEU A 54 2.36 -9.15 -2.73
N ARG A 55 3.46 -9.32 -3.46
CA ARG A 55 3.91 -10.63 -3.92
C ARG A 55 4.75 -11.33 -2.86
N PRO A 56 4.78 -12.68 -2.86
CA PRO A 56 5.66 -13.46 -1.99
C PRO A 56 7.13 -13.09 -2.14
N PRO A 57 7.98 -13.45 -1.15
CA PRO A 57 9.43 -13.29 -1.29
C PRO A 57 9.96 -13.92 -2.58
N GLY A 58 10.94 -13.26 -3.21
CA GLY A 58 11.55 -13.75 -4.44
C GLY A 58 10.72 -13.60 -5.71
N ALA A 59 9.54 -12.98 -5.65
CA ALA A 59 8.74 -12.75 -6.84
C ALA A 59 9.52 -11.93 -7.88
N GLN A 60 9.50 -12.41 -9.13
CA GLN A 60 10.04 -11.69 -10.27
C GLN A 60 9.24 -10.39 -10.51
N PRO A 61 9.75 -9.44 -11.31
CA PRO A 61 8.96 -8.29 -11.75
C PRO A 61 7.61 -8.73 -12.32
N GLU A 62 6.54 -7.96 -12.09
CA GLU A 62 5.15 -8.38 -12.25
C GLU A 62 4.85 -9.08 -13.60
N ASP A 63 5.35 -8.55 -14.72
CA ASP A 63 5.13 -9.16 -16.05
C ASP A 63 5.82 -10.53 -16.17
N ALA A 64 7.06 -10.64 -15.69
CA ALA A 64 7.82 -11.89 -15.69
C ALA A 64 7.20 -12.91 -14.72
N PHE A 65 6.76 -12.44 -13.54
CA PHE A 65 6.06 -13.25 -12.56
C PHE A 65 4.78 -13.85 -13.14
N ASN A 66 3.93 -13.03 -13.76
CA ASN A 66 2.66 -13.46 -14.33
C ASN A 66 2.86 -14.45 -15.50
N GLY A 67 3.95 -14.29 -16.25
CA GLY A 67 4.33 -15.22 -17.33
C GLY A 67 4.88 -16.55 -16.85
N ALA A 68 5.60 -16.57 -15.74
CA ALA A 68 6.23 -17.77 -15.16
C ALA A 68 5.32 -18.52 -14.18
N CYS A 69 4.38 -17.81 -13.51
CA CYS A 69 3.51 -18.40 -12.51
C CYS A 69 2.45 -19.32 -13.14
N ILE A 70 2.56 -20.62 -12.89
CA ILE A 70 1.58 -21.63 -13.35
C ILE A 70 0.35 -21.75 -12.45
N ARG A 71 0.22 -20.90 -11.42
CA ARG A 71 -0.94 -20.81 -10.52
C ARG A 71 -1.23 -22.10 -9.75
N CYS A 72 -0.19 -22.87 -9.42
CA CYS A 72 -0.32 -24.18 -8.77
C CYS A 72 -0.67 -24.11 -7.27
N GLY A 73 -0.51 -22.94 -6.62
CA GLY A 73 -0.83 -22.73 -5.22
C GLY A 73 0.14 -23.36 -4.20
N LEU A 74 1.26 -23.97 -4.64
CA LEU A 74 2.20 -24.64 -3.74
C LEU A 74 2.84 -23.66 -2.75
N CYS A 75 3.18 -22.45 -3.18
CA CYS A 75 3.73 -21.39 -2.32
C CYS A 75 2.77 -21.00 -1.19
N ALA A 76 1.45 -20.98 -1.47
CA ALA A 76 0.44 -20.71 -0.45
C ALA A 76 0.26 -21.89 0.50
N ARG A 77 0.26 -23.11 -0.02
CA ARG A 77 0.13 -24.33 0.78
C ARG A 77 1.31 -24.52 1.76
N ASP A 78 2.53 -24.24 1.29
CA ASP A 78 3.75 -24.50 2.05
C ASP A 78 4.14 -23.29 2.94
N CYS A 79 3.33 -22.23 2.95
CA CYS A 79 3.48 -21.12 3.89
C CYS A 79 3.02 -21.55 5.29
N PRO A 80 3.92 -21.65 6.30
CA PRO A 80 3.55 -22.16 7.63
C PRO A 80 2.63 -21.23 8.41
N TYR A 81 2.47 -19.97 7.94
CA TYR A 81 1.67 -18.95 8.60
C TYR A 81 0.37 -18.61 7.86
N ASP A 82 0.09 -19.29 6.72
CA ASP A 82 -1.11 -19.06 5.91
C ASP A 82 -1.34 -17.57 5.55
N ILE A 83 -0.28 -16.88 5.16
CA ILE A 83 -0.37 -15.45 4.78
C ILE A 83 -0.64 -15.24 3.30
N LEU A 84 -0.43 -16.25 2.47
CA LEU A 84 -0.57 -16.15 1.02
C LEU A 84 -1.96 -16.57 0.57
N TYR A 85 -2.65 -15.64 -0.06
CA TYR A 85 -3.93 -15.86 -0.72
C TYR A 85 -3.74 -16.13 -2.20
N LEU A 86 -4.66 -16.87 -2.81
CA LEU A 86 -4.72 -17.03 -4.27
C LEU A 86 -5.82 -16.12 -4.82
N ALA A 87 -5.48 -15.30 -5.79
CA ALA A 87 -6.38 -14.33 -6.38
C ALA A 87 -7.63 -14.96 -6.98
N THR A 88 -8.80 -14.43 -6.65
CA THR A 88 -10.10 -14.80 -7.23
C THR A 88 -10.44 -13.92 -8.44
N PRO A 89 -11.40 -14.30 -9.30
CA PRO A 89 -11.79 -13.49 -10.47
C PRO A 89 -12.37 -12.10 -10.13
N GLU A 90 -12.85 -11.92 -8.89
CA GLU A 90 -13.43 -10.65 -8.45
C GLU A 90 -12.38 -9.58 -8.10
N GLN A 91 -11.13 -10.01 -7.88
CA GLN A 91 -10.02 -9.14 -7.51
C GLN A 91 -9.31 -8.57 -8.73
N ASP A 92 -8.76 -7.37 -8.58
CA ASP A 92 -7.97 -6.70 -9.62
C ASP A 92 -6.53 -7.25 -9.70
N VAL A 93 -6.37 -8.57 -9.54
CA VAL A 93 -5.11 -9.30 -9.60
C VAL A 93 -5.27 -10.49 -10.54
N PRO A 94 -4.25 -10.89 -11.31
CA PRO A 94 -4.35 -12.05 -12.18
C PRO A 94 -4.79 -13.29 -11.41
N THR A 95 -5.95 -13.85 -11.79
CA THR A 95 -6.62 -14.95 -11.09
C THR A 95 -5.67 -16.12 -10.84
N GLY A 96 -5.70 -16.67 -9.63
CA GLY A 96 -4.90 -17.81 -9.19
C GLY A 96 -3.45 -17.47 -8.83
N THR A 97 -3.02 -16.23 -8.96
CA THR A 97 -1.68 -15.83 -8.55
C THR A 97 -1.63 -15.55 -7.03
N PRO A 98 -0.51 -15.89 -6.34
CA PRO A 98 -0.36 -15.65 -4.92
C PRO A 98 -0.11 -14.18 -4.61
N TYR A 99 -0.73 -13.71 -3.53
CA TYR A 99 -0.50 -12.38 -2.97
C TYR A 99 -0.74 -12.42 -1.45
N PHE A 100 -0.34 -11.37 -0.76
CA PHE A 100 -0.72 -11.11 0.63
C PHE A 100 -1.06 -9.64 0.84
N ILE A 101 -1.78 -9.36 1.91
CA ILE A 101 -2.17 -8.01 2.32
C ILE A 101 -1.46 -7.71 3.62
N ALA A 102 -0.52 -6.76 3.60
CA ALA A 102 0.34 -6.44 4.75
C ALA A 102 -0.47 -6.06 6.00
N ARG A 103 -1.60 -5.36 5.82
CA ARG A 103 -2.45 -4.93 6.93
C ARG A 103 -3.18 -6.07 7.61
N GLU A 104 -3.52 -7.13 6.87
CA GLU A 104 -4.24 -8.31 7.42
C GLU A 104 -3.27 -9.30 8.04
N LYS A 105 -2.21 -9.64 7.31
CA LYS A 105 -1.19 -10.59 7.73
C LYS A 105 0.14 -10.30 7.05
N ALA A 106 1.12 -9.87 7.80
CA ALA A 106 2.46 -9.60 7.30
C ALA A 106 3.28 -10.88 7.06
N CYS A 107 4.29 -10.78 6.21
CA CYS A 107 5.24 -11.87 6.01
C CYS A 107 6.10 -12.10 7.26
N GLU A 108 6.14 -13.34 7.76
CA GLU A 108 6.88 -13.71 8.97
C GLU A 108 8.40 -13.80 8.77
N MET A 109 8.89 -13.62 7.53
CA MET A 109 10.33 -13.60 7.22
C MET A 109 11.04 -14.91 7.60
N CYS A 110 10.48 -16.06 7.18
CA CYS A 110 11.05 -17.38 7.43
C CYS A 110 12.48 -17.50 6.87
N GLU A 111 13.41 -18.02 7.64
CA GLU A 111 14.81 -18.19 7.21
C GLU A 111 14.97 -19.17 6.06
N ASP A 112 14.16 -20.23 6.04
CA ASP A 112 14.16 -21.30 5.03
C ASP A 112 13.33 -20.97 3.77
N ILE A 113 12.61 -19.87 3.78
CA ILE A 113 11.79 -19.33 2.66
C ILE A 113 10.98 -20.44 1.96
N PRO A 114 10.09 -21.18 2.67
CA PRO A 114 9.45 -22.38 2.13
C PRO A 114 8.57 -22.09 0.91
N CYS A 115 7.99 -20.90 0.81
CA CYS A 115 7.19 -20.49 -0.36
C CYS A 115 8.03 -20.39 -1.66
N VAL A 116 9.31 -20.00 -1.56
CA VAL A 116 10.25 -19.98 -2.70
C VAL A 116 10.68 -21.40 -3.04
N ALA A 117 11.06 -22.18 -2.03
CA ALA A 117 11.48 -23.57 -2.20
C ALA A 117 10.38 -24.43 -2.85
N ALA A 118 9.10 -24.17 -2.53
CA ALA A 118 7.95 -24.89 -3.08
C ALA A 118 7.59 -24.51 -4.53
N CYS A 119 8.12 -23.40 -5.05
CA CYS A 119 7.79 -22.93 -6.40
C CYS A 119 8.41 -23.83 -7.47
N PRO A 120 7.62 -24.54 -8.33
CA PRO A 120 8.19 -25.45 -9.33
C PRO A 120 8.72 -24.71 -10.56
N THR A 121 8.46 -23.41 -10.66
CA THR A 121 8.91 -22.56 -11.77
C THR A 121 9.82 -21.45 -11.22
N ASN A 122 10.35 -20.64 -12.11
CA ASN A 122 11.16 -19.48 -11.69
C ASN A 122 10.32 -18.21 -11.48
N ALA A 123 9.02 -18.35 -11.18
CA ALA A 123 8.17 -17.21 -10.80
C ALA A 123 8.62 -16.59 -9.47
N LEU A 124 9.06 -17.44 -8.53
CA LEU A 124 9.79 -17.05 -7.33
C LEU A 124 11.25 -17.45 -7.52
N ASP A 125 12.16 -16.50 -7.33
CA ASP A 125 13.61 -16.68 -7.57
C ASP A 125 14.23 -17.60 -6.52
N HIS A 126 14.63 -18.80 -6.93
CA HIS A 126 15.34 -19.76 -6.08
C HIS A 126 16.76 -19.31 -5.68
N GLY A 127 17.29 -18.27 -6.32
CA GLY A 127 18.53 -17.61 -5.90
C GLY A 127 18.38 -16.82 -4.61
N LEU A 128 17.16 -16.54 -4.15
CA LEU A 128 16.89 -15.90 -2.87
C LEU A 128 17.09 -16.91 -1.73
N THR A 129 18.29 -16.96 -1.18
CA THR A 129 18.66 -17.83 -0.04
C THR A 129 18.66 -17.09 1.30
N ASP A 130 18.60 -15.77 1.29
CA ASP A 130 18.59 -14.91 2.47
C ASP A 130 17.34 -14.03 2.42
N ILE A 131 16.41 -14.27 3.32
CA ILE A 131 15.12 -13.54 3.37
C ILE A 131 15.31 -12.03 3.56
N ASN A 132 16.40 -11.59 4.20
CA ASN A 132 16.68 -10.17 4.36
C ASN A 132 17.01 -9.45 3.05
N LYS A 133 17.26 -10.19 1.99
CA LYS A 133 17.44 -9.66 0.63
C LYS A 133 16.16 -9.65 -0.20
N ALA A 134 15.06 -10.18 0.34
CA ALA A 134 13.77 -10.13 -0.34
C ALA A 134 13.34 -8.69 -0.63
N ARG A 135 12.59 -8.50 -1.70
CA ARG A 135 12.03 -7.22 -2.15
C ARG A 135 10.57 -7.40 -2.52
N MET A 136 9.71 -7.60 -1.50
CA MET A 136 8.28 -7.79 -1.68
C MET A 136 7.55 -6.47 -1.91
N GLY A 137 8.08 -5.40 -1.36
CA GLY A 137 7.55 -4.04 -1.43
C GLY A 137 8.46 -3.06 -0.73
N LEU A 138 7.98 -1.84 -0.54
CA LEU A 138 8.65 -0.80 0.23
C LEU A 138 7.68 -0.17 1.22
N ALA A 139 8.07 -0.11 2.49
CA ALA A 139 7.32 0.61 3.50
C ALA A 139 7.47 2.12 3.30
N VAL A 140 6.34 2.81 3.31
CA VAL A 140 6.26 4.27 3.13
C VAL A 140 5.36 4.85 4.21
N VAL A 141 5.78 5.92 4.87
CA VAL A 141 4.88 6.68 5.74
C VAL A 141 4.04 7.58 4.85
N VAL A 142 2.81 7.14 4.60
CA VAL A 142 1.87 7.82 3.67
C VAL A 142 1.11 8.94 4.35
N ASP A 143 0.84 8.80 5.65
CA ASP A 143 0.07 9.77 6.42
C ASP A 143 0.88 10.29 7.61
N HIS A 144 1.40 11.49 7.47
CA HIS A 144 2.13 12.16 8.53
C HIS A 144 1.21 12.87 9.53
N GLU A 145 -0.03 13.10 9.16
CA GLU A 145 -0.98 13.93 9.92
C GLU A 145 -1.65 13.12 11.02
N THR A 146 -1.92 11.84 10.77
CA THR A 146 -2.45 10.92 11.77
C THR A 146 -1.35 10.16 12.51
N CYS A 147 -0.14 10.08 11.95
CA CYS A 147 0.97 9.37 12.58
C CYS A 147 1.34 9.98 13.93
N ILE A 148 1.19 9.21 14.99
CA ILE A 148 1.40 9.64 16.37
C ILE A 148 2.81 10.20 16.60
N ALA A 149 3.82 9.62 15.96
CA ALA A 149 5.20 10.10 16.05
C ALA A 149 5.35 11.50 15.45
N PHE A 150 4.73 11.76 14.31
CA PHE A 150 4.74 13.09 13.66
C PHE A 150 3.88 14.10 14.43
N LEU A 151 2.85 13.66 15.14
CA LEU A 151 2.06 14.51 16.05
C LEU A 151 2.82 14.90 17.33
N GLY A 152 4.03 14.41 17.53
CA GLY A 152 4.87 14.77 18.67
C GLY A 152 4.66 13.91 19.92
N LEU A 153 3.95 12.80 19.79
CA LEU A 153 3.82 11.79 20.81
C LEU A 153 4.81 10.66 20.58
N ARG A 154 5.18 9.95 21.61
CA ARG A 154 6.10 8.82 21.49
C ARG A 154 5.39 7.61 20.90
N CYS A 155 5.77 7.21 19.71
CA CYS A 155 5.35 5.99 19.05
C CYS A 155 6.53 5.39 18.29
N GLU A 156 6.87 4.15 18.60
CA GLU A 156 8.01 3.43 18.03
C GLU A 156 7.59 2.06 17.48
N VAL A 157 6.31 1.78 17.36
CA VAL A 157 5.78 0.44 17.05
C VAL A 157 6.34 -0.10 15.74
N CYS A 158 6.27 0.68 14.65
CA CYS A 158 6.79 0.27 13.34
C CYS A 158 8.30 0.01 13.34
N TYR A 159 9.08 0.75 14.17
CA TYR A 159 10.50 0.53 14.35
C TYR A 159 10.76 -0.74 15.18
N GLN A 160 10.07 -0.94 16.29
CA GLN A 160 10.31 -2.05 17.20
C GLN A 160 9.95 -3.42 16.59
N ILE A 161 8.89 -3.47 15.76
CA ILE A 161 8.45 -4.70 15.12
C ILE A 161 9.30 -5.08 13.90
N CYS A 162 10.09 -4.14 13.34
CA CYS A 162 10.87 -4.38 12.16
C CYS A 162 11.95 -5.44 12.41
N PRO A 163 12.00 -6.54 11.64
CA PRO A 163 13.04 -7.56 11.80
C PRO A 163 14.44 -7.05 11.44
N ILE A 164 14.53 -5.98 10.63
CA ILE A 164 15.78 -5.35 10.20
C ILE A 164 15.86 -3.92 10.74
N LYS A 165 15.43 -3.71 12.00
CA LYS A 165 15.53 -2.41 12.65
C LYS A 165 16.96 -1.85 12.63
N ASP A 166 17.09 -0.55 12.73
CA ASP A 166 18.32 0.24 12.58
C ASP A 166 18.92 0.26 11.16
N LYS A 167 18.57 -0.69 10.29
CA LYS A 167 18.98 -0.71 8.89
C LYS A 167 17.84 -0.33 7.96
N ALA A 168 16.72 -1.05 8.03
CA ALA A 168 15.56 -0.82 7.17
C ALA A 168 14.65 0.31 7.68
N ILE A 169 14.59 0.49 8.99
CA ILE A 169 13.86 1.58 9.64
C ILE A 169 14.71 2.13 10.79
N ALA A 170 14.83 3.43 10.85
CA ALA A 170 15.53 4.16 11.91
C ALA A 170 14.61 5.22 12.52
N LEU A 171 14.98 5.72 13.70
CA LEU A 171 14.27 6.83 14.35
C LEU A 171 15.13 8.09 14.26
N ASP A 172 14.69 9.06 13.47
CA ASP A 172 15.31 10.38 13.43
C ASP A 172 14.82 11.20 14.61
N ARG A 173 15.78 11.78 15.35
CA ARG A 173 15.50 12.60 16.54
C ARG A 173 15.44 14.05 16.15
N GLN A 174 14.27 14.63 16.25
CA GLN A 174 14.04 16.04 15.96
C GLN A 174 13.57 16.79 17.19
N HIS A 175 13.78 18.12 17.21
CA HIS A 175 13.25 18.98 18.27
C HIS A 175 11.73 19.05 18.16
N ASN A 176 11.03 18.80 19.30
CA ASN A 176 9.59 18.92 19.34
C ASN A 176 9.20 20.38 19.62
N ALA A 177 8.90 21.13 18.55
CA ALA A 177 8.49 22.52 18.66
C ALA A 177 7.17 22.72 19.43
N ARG A 178 6.29 21.68 19.44
CA ARG A 178 4.99 21.74 20.13
C ARG A 178 5.13 21.74 21.65
N SER A 179 5.94 20.83 22.18
CA SER A 179 6.08 20.69 23.64
C SER A 179 7.27 21.46 24.21
N GLY A 180 8.29 21.69 23.39
CA GLY A 180 9.58 22.27 23.80
C GLY A 180 10.37 21.38 24.78
N LYS A 181 9.82 20.25 25.20
CA LYS A 181 10.38 19.41 26.28
C LYS A 181 10.83 18.03 25.85
N HIS A 182 10.28 17.51 24.76
CA HIS A 182 10.52 16.13 24.32
C HIS A 182 11.02 16.12 22.87
N ALA A 183 11.91 15.20 22.53
CA ALA A 183 12.28 14.95 21.14
C ALA A 183 11.16 14.23 20.40
N LEU A 184 11.03 14.53 19.09
CA LEU A 184 10.28 13.72 18.15
C LEU A 184 11.14 12.52 17.77
N PHE A 185 10.54 11.35 17.63
CA PHE A 185 11.17 10.14 17.11
C PHE A 185 10.48 9.77 15.81
N ILE A 186 10.95 10.36 14.73
CA ILE A 186 10.33 10.22 13.41
C ILE A 186 10.82 8.93 12.76
N PRO A 187 9.93 7.99 12.40
CA PRO A 187 10.34 6.78 11.69
C PRO A 187 10.78 7.12 10.26
N VAL A 188 11.98 6.71 9.91
CA VAL A 188 12.60 6.87 8.60
C VAL A 188 12.83 5.50 8.01
N VAL A 189 12.29 5.24 6.82
CA VAL A 189 12.47 3.98 6.11
C VAL A 189 13.60 4.11 5.10
N HIS A 190 14.57 3.20 5.16
CA HIS A 190 15.67 3.08 4.22
C HIS A 190 15.31 2.03 3.17
N SER A 191 14.99 2.50 1.96
CA SER A 191 14.49 1.65 0.85
C SER A 191 15.45 0.54 0.44
N GLU A 192 16.76 0.76 0.57
CA GLU A 192 17.81 -0.20 0.25
C GLU A 192 17.81 -1.45 1.15
N HIS A 193 17.31 -1.32 2.37
CA HIS A 193 17.27 -2.41 3.35
C HIS A 193 15.86 -2.92 3.65
N CYS A 194 14.83 -2.18 3.25
CA CYS A 194 13.44 -2.58 3.46
C CYS A 194 13.09 -3.78 2.57
N THR A 195 12.64 -4.88 3.18
CA THR A 195 12.18 -6.08 2.48
C THR A 195 10.73 -6.01 2.02
N GLY A 196 9.95 -5.08 2.58
CA GLY A 196 8.51 -4.99 2.30
C GLY A 196 7.69 -6.09 2.97
N CYS A 197 8.15 -6.64 4.11
CA CYS A 197 7.48 -7.74 4.79
C CYS A 197 6.09 -7.39 5.34
N GLY A 198 5.78 -6.11 5.56
CA GLY A 198 4.46 -5.67 6.02
C GLY A 198 4.29 -5.55 7.53
N LYS A 199 5.22 -6.05 8.35
CA LYS A 199 5.08 -6.05 9.82
C LYS A 199 4.86 -4.66 10.43
N CYS A 200 5.45 -3.62 9.86
CA CYS A 200 5.25 -2.24 10.31
C CYS A 200 3.84 -1.71 10.03
N GLU A 201 3.22 -2.15 8.94
CA GLU A 201 1.84 -1.81 8.57
C GLU A 201 0.83 -2.57 9.43
N GLU A 202 1.01 -3.90 9.58
CA GLU A 202 0.18 -4.76 10.42
C GLU A 202 0.14 -4.27 11.86
N ALA A 203 1.32 -3.96 12.43
CA ALA A 203 1.45 -3.55 13.82
C ALA A 203 1.05 -2.10 14.10
N CYS A 204 0.80 -1.28 13.07
CA CYS A 204 0.40 0.11 13.26
C CYS A 204 -0.87 0.19 14.09
N ILE A 205 -0.83 0.96 15.19
CA ILE A 205 -1.90 1.06 16.17
C ILE A 205 -3.10 1.90 15.70
N LEU A 206 -2.95 2.60 14.57
CA LEU A 206 -4.03 3.39 13.97
C LEU A 206 -5.01 2.45 13.25
N GLU A 207 -6.26 2.83 13.19
CA GLU A 207 -7.30 2.11 12.43
C GLU A 207 -6.89 1.99 10.96
N GLU A 208 -6.54 3.10 10.34
CA GLU A 208 -5.83 3.13 9.06
C GLU A 208 -4.34 3.36 9.31
N ALA A 209 -3.49 2.44 8.83
CA ALA A 209 -2.06 2.50 9.09
C ALA A 209 -1.43 3.72 8.40
N ALA A 210 -0.72 4.55 9.19
CA ALA A 210 0.04 5.68 8.65
C ALA A 210 1.28 5.24 7.85
N VAL A 211 1.77 4.03 8.07
CA VAL A 211 2.82 3.39 7.28
C VAL A 211 2.19 2.28 6.45
N LYS A 212 2.36 2.34 5.13
CA LYS A 212 1.87 1.31 4.20
C LYS A 212 3.02 0.70 3.45
N VAL A 213 2.88 -0.56 3.08
CA VAL A 213 3.87 -1.25 2.25
C VAL A 213 3.32 -1.34 0.83
N LEU A 214 4.00 -0.70 -0.09
CA LEU A 214 3.59 -0.60 -1.48
C LEU A 214 4.39 -1.56 -2.35
N PRO A 215 3.79 -2.13 -3.42
CA PRO A 215 4.52 -2.89 -4.42
C PRO A 215 5.67 -2.08 -5.03
N PRO A 216 6.79 -2.72 -5.45
CA PRO A 216 7.98 -2.01 -5.92
C PRO A 216 7.73 -1.05 -7.10
N HIS A 217 6.74 -1.34 -7.96
CA HIS A 217 6.41 -0.48 -9.10
C HIS A 217 5.65 0.79 -8.71
N LEU A 218 4.99 0.81 -7.54
CA LEU A 218 4.31 2.00 -6.99
C LEU A 218 5.22 2.76 -6.03
N ALA A 219 6.11 2.08 -5.36
CA ALA A 219 7.07 2.64 -4.42
C ALA A 219 8.33 3.13 -5.14
N GLN A 220 8.18 3.97 -6.17
CA GLN A 220 9.31 4.56 -6.88
C GLN A 220 9.85 5.75 -6.11
N GLY A 221 11.15 5.80 -5.91
CA GLY A 221 11.84 6.89 -5.24
C GLY A 221 13.35 6.74 -5.32
N GLU A 222 14.09 7.81 -5.08
CA GLU A 222 15.55 7.72 -4.97
C GLU A 222 15.94 7.05 -3.65
N LEU A 223 16.85 6.08 -3.74
CA LEU A 223 17.44 5.42 -2.57
C LEU A 223 17.98 6.44 -1.57
N GLY A 224 17.61 6.30 -0.30
CA GLY A 224 18.11 7.17 0.77
C GLY A 224 17.35 8.49 0.96
N LYS A 225 16.32 8.77 0.18
CA LYS A 225 15.42 9.92 0.41
C LYS A 225 14.08 9.47 0.97
N HIS A 226 13.46 10.35 1.77
CA HIS A 226 12.10 10.13 2.25
C HIS A 226 11.14 10.04 1.07
N TYR A 227 10.51 8.88 0.92
CA TYR A 227 9.50 8.69 -0.09
C TYR A 227 8.14 9.14 0.44
N ARG A 228 7.44 9.96 -0.33
CA ARG A 228 6.04 10.33 -0.13
C ARG A 228 5.28 10.06 -1.42
N LEU A 229 4.35 9.13 -1.42
CA LEU A 229 3.54 8.79 -2.58
C LEU A 229 2.87 10.05 -3.19
N GLY A 230 2.25 10.87 -2.35
CA GLY A 230 1.60 12.11 -2.78
C GLY A 230 2.54 13.18 -3.37
N TRP A 231 3.83 13.10 -3.09
CA TRP A 231 4.79 14.04 -3.67
C TRP A 231 5.08 13.71 -5.13
N GLU A 232 5.34 12.44 -5.46
CA GLU A 232 5.60 12.04 -6.85
C GLU A 232 4.37 12.20 -7.72
N GLU A 233 3.19 11.84 -7.24
CA GLU A 233 1.96 12.08 -7.96
C GLU A 233 1.72 13.57 -8.21
N LYS A 234 2.07 14.45 -7.25
CA LYS A 234 2.03 15.90 -7.43
C LYS A 234 3.02 16.38 -8.49
N GLU A 235 4.24 15.82 -8.49
CA GLU A 235 5.30 16.17 -9.44
C GLU A 235 4.94 15.67 -10.84
N HIS A 236 4.47 14.43 -10.98
CA HIS A 236 3.99 13.86 -12.23
C HIS A 236 2.73 14.55 -12.78
N ALA A 237 1.82 14.96 -11.92
CA ALA A 237 0.61 15.66 -12.33
C ALA A 237 0.87 17.17 -12.61
N GLY A 238 2.01 17.72 -12.24
CA GLY A 238 2.34 19.15 -12.35
C GLY A 238 1.39 20.07 -11.57
N ARG A 239 0.57 19.51 -10.66
CA ARG A 239 -0.44 20.23 -9.86
C ARG A 239 -0.58 19.58 -8.49
N ALA A 240 -1.09 20.36 -7.53
CA ALA A 240 -1.48 19.79 -6.24
C ALA A 240 -2.60 18.76 -6.43
N LEU A 241 -2.47 17.59 -5.82
CA LEU A 241 -3.50 16.53 -5.82
C LEU A 241 -4.73 16.95 -5.03
N VAL A 242 -4.54 17.85 -4.08
CA VAL A 242 -5.59 18.40 -3.25
C VAL A 242 -5.92 19.79 -3.77
N THR A 243 -7.20 20.05 -4.05
CA THR A 243 -7.66 21.39 -4.43
C THR A 243 -7.41 22.36 -3.28
N PRO A 244 -6.99 23.61 -3.56
CA PRO A 244 -6.73 24.61 -2.51
C PRO A 244 -7.96 24.90 -1.64
N ASP A 245 -9.16 24.58 -2.12
CA ASP A 245 -10.44 24.78 -1.42
C ASP A 245 -10.88 23.53 -0.61
N ALA A 246 -10.10 22.44 -0.61
CA ALA A 246 -10.39 21.29 0.23
C ALA A 246 -10.15 21.68 1.69
N GLU A 247 -11.23 21.83 2.45
CA GLU A 247 -11.16 21.95 3.90
C GLU A 247 -10.51 20.70 4.46
N HIS A 248 -9.22 20.80 4.73
CA HIS A 248 -8.52 19.80 5.51
C HIS A 248 -9.00 19.92 6.96
N ARG A 249 -9.95 19.09 7.35
CA ARG A 249 -10.39 18.99 8.74
C ARG A 249 -9.33 18.24 9.56
N TYR A 250 -8.20 18.88 9.72
CA TYR A 250 -7.25 18.43 10.72
C TYR A 250 -7.72 18.95 12.08
N ASN A 251 -7.73 18.09 13.09
CA ASN A 251 -7.87 18.51 14.49
C ASN A 251 -6.61 19.26 14.93
N LEU A 252 -6.25 20.29 14.20
CA LEU A 252 -5.18 21.18 14.59
C LEU A 252 -5.72 22.11 15.69
N PRO A 253 -4.96 22.35 16.77
CA PRO A 253 -5.31 23.39 17.74
C PRO A 253 -5.50 24.73 16.99
N GLU A 254 -6.48 25.51 17.44
CA GLU A 254 -6.73 26.83 16.87
C GLU A 254 -5.45 27.68 16.83
N GLY A 255 -5.15 28.27 15.68
CA GLY A 255 -3.95 29.08 15.49
C GLY A 255 -2.69 28.30 15.13
N MET A 256 -2.80 27.00 14.85
CA MET A 256 -1.68 26.19 14.38
C MET A 256 -1.91 25.71 12.94
N ARG A 257 -0.86 25.70 12.14
CA ARG A 257 -0.84 25.08 10.81
C ARG A 257 0.27 24.06 10.69
N TYR A 258 0.09 23.09 9.83
CA TYR A 258 1.12 22.11 9.54
C TYR A 258 1.99 22.56 8.36
N GLU A 259 3.30 22.64 8.57
CA GLU A 259 4.24 22.95 7.51
C GLU A 259 4.85 21.68 6.94
N HIS A 260 4.51 21.37 5.69
CA HIS A 260 4.99 20.15 4.99
C HIS A 260 6.50 20.15 4.71
N GLY A 261 7.21 21.24 5.00
CA GLY A 261 8.67 21.39 4.83
C GLY A 261 9.53 20.74 5.93
N GLY A 262 8.95 19.93 6.84
CA GLY A 262 9.68 19.20 7.89
C GLY A 262 9.73 19.88 9.25
N ARG A 263 9.10 21.04 9.43
CA ARG A 263 9.01 21.75 10.73
C ARG A 263 7.81 21.31 11.59
N GLY A 264 6.91 20.49 11.01
CA GLY A 264 5.74 20.00 11.75
C GLY A 264 4.68 21.09 11.99
N LEU A 265 4.04 21.05 13.16
CA LEU A 265 3.06 22.05 13.57
C LEU A 265 3.76 23.38 13.91
N ILE A 266 3.44 24.43 13.17
CA ILE A 266 3.91 25.80 13.44
C ILE A 266 2.74 26.69 13.81
N GLN A 267 3.01 27.66 14.67
CA GLN A 267 2.03 28.69 15.00
C GLN A 267 1.80 29.60 13.78
N ASP A 268 0.56 29.81 13.41
CA ASP A 268 0.22 30.71 12.32
C ASP A 268 0.53 32.15 12.77
N PRO A 269 1.44 32.88 12.10
CA PRO A 269 1.78 34.25 12.49
C PRO A 269 0.60 35.21 12.36
N ALA A 270 -0.45 34.86 11.62
CA ALA A 270 -1.68 35.63 11.47
C ALA A 270 -2.76 35.26 12.48
N ALA A 271 -2.58 34.16 13.26
CA ALA A 271 -3.56 33.73 14.23
C ALA A 271 -3.48 34.59 15.50
N PRO A 272 -4.63 34.98 16.09
CA PRO A 272 -4.62 35.61 17.40
C PRO A 272 -3.98 34.64 18.39
N THR A 273 -3.07 35.13 19.21
CA THR A 273 -2.45 34.33 20.28
C THR A 273 -3.56 33.68 21.09
N PRO A 274 -3.61 32.33 21.23
CA PRO A 274 -4.62 31.69 22.03
C PRO A 274 -4.52 32.28 23.44
N THR A 275 -5.54 33.02 23.84
CA THR A 275 -5.70 33.39 25.23
C THR A 275 -5.96 32.08 25.98
N VAL A 276 -4.94 31.56 26.63
CA VAL A 276 -5.13 30.51 27.63
C VAL A 276 -6.15 31.13 28.62
N PRO A 277 -7.36 30.55 28.75
CA PRO A 277 -8.23 31.03 29.80
C PRO A 277 -7.43 30.87 31.11
N ASP A 278 -7.28 31.94 31.82
CA ASP A 278 -6.75 31.91 33.17
C ASP A 278 -7.58 30.86 33.91
N THR A 279 -7.09 29.64 33.94
CA THR A 279 -7.62 28.59 34.78
C THR A 279 -7.33 29.15 36.18
N GLU A 280 -8.37 29.71 36.82
CA GLU A 280 -8.33 30.02 38.24
C GLU A 280 -7.57 28.86 38.89
N ALA A 281 -6.62 29.21 39.74
CA ALA A 281 -5.82 28.27 40.52
C ALA A 281 -6.74 27.42 41.40
N GLY A 282 -7.60 26.65 40.78
CA GLY A 282 -8.43 25.61 41.36
C GLY A 282 -7.60 24.37 41.46
N SER A 283 -7.27 24.02 42.68
CA SER A 283 -6.63 22.81 43.18
C SER A 283 -6.53 21.69 42.12
N SER A 284 -5.29 21.43 41.67
CA SER A 284 -4.96 20.22 40.91
C SER A 284 -5.63 19.01 41.54
N PRO A 285 -6.36 18.18 40.81
CA PRO A 285 -6.93 16.94 41.37
C PRO A 285 -5.82 15.93 41.75
N PHE A 286 -4.57 16.26 41.48
CA PHE A 286 -3.42 15.49 41.91
C PHE A 286 -2.73 16.17 43.08
N PRO A 287 -2.37 15.43 44.15
CA PRO A 287 -1.61 15.99 45.26
C PRO A 287 -0.27 16.52 44.77
N ASP A 288 0.16 17.65 45.30
CA ASP A 288 1.40 18.35 44.96
C ASP A 288 2.65 17.44 45.05
N ASN A 289 2.55 16.35 45.79
CA ASN A 289 3.57 15.31 45.85
C ASN A 289 2.93 13.92 45.72
N PRO A 290 3.20 13.17 44.61
CA PRO A 290 2.67 11.80 44.41
C PRO A 290 3.09 10.82 45.49
N LEU A 291 4.16 11.09 46.25
CA LEU A 291 4.66 10.23 47.31
C LEU A 291 3.81 10.32 48.60
N ASP A 292 3.05 11.39 48.80
CA ASP A 292 2.20 11.54 49.98
C ASP A 292 0.98 10.60 49.96
N THR A 293 0.57 10.17 48.77
CA THR A 293 -0.49 9.17 48.61
C THR A 293 -0.03 7.76 48.96
N LEU A 294 1.23 7.44 48.76
CA LEU A 294 1.81 6.12 49.07
C LEU A 294 2.05 5.94 50.56
N ASN A 295 2.34 7.03 51.29
CA ASN A 295 2.59 6.98 52.74
C ASN A 295 1.31 6.91 53.59
N LYS A 296 0.14 7.28 53.04
CA LYS A 296 -1.15 7.17 53.75
C LYS A 296 -1.74 5.76 53.79
N GLY A 297 -1.20 4.83 53.03
CA GLY A 297 -1.64 3.43 52.99
C GLY A 297 -0.86 2.48 53.89
N LEU A 298 0.09 2.98 54.71
CA LEU A 298 0.98 2.19 55.60
C LEU A 298 0.84 2.51 57.09
N GLN A 299 -0.29 3.11 57.48
CA GLN A 299 -0.65 3.24 58.92
C GLN A 299 -1.90 2.44 59.26
#